data_1eb6e66834badaff841a7495c4869aea
#
_entry.id   1eb6e66834badaff841a7495c4869aea
#
_cell.length_a   1.000
_cell.length_b   1.000
_cell.length_c   1.000
_cell.angle_alpha   90.00
_cell.angle_beta   90.00
_cell.angle_gamma   90.00
#
_symmetry.space_group_name_H-M   'P 1'
#
loop_
_entity.id
_entity.type
_entity.pdbx_description
1 polymer ?
#
loop_
_entity_poly.entity_id
_entity_poly.type
_entity_poly.pdbx_seq_one_letter_code
_entity_poly.pdbx_strand_id
1 'polypeptide(L)'
;MQDIISLYRNYPKYNHLKDSDIKHYIRPSILLNQYKKHYNNNKLVGFTNWAYLSDKAQDILQNEGVISYQDWNSGNNFWHIETICISNLKDIMSWSKNNLTKTFGIGKIIKWLRTDNETIYRHSQITTKGNWLWVQ
;
A
#
# COMPACT_ATOMS: atom_id res chain seq x y z
N MET A 1 -8.97 14.03 -0.50
CA MET A 1 -7.60 14.15 0.03
C MET A 1 -7.56 14.41 1.54
N GLN A 2 -8.32 15.37 2.03
CA GLN A 2 -8.35 15.68 3.48
C GLN A 2 -8.87 14.51 4.33
N ASP A 3 -9.80 13.76 3.82
CA ASP A 3 -10.32 12.57 4.48
C ASP A 3 -9.25 11.48 4.66
N ILE A 4 -8.40 11.29 3.66
CA ILE A 4 -7.27 10.35 3.75
C ILE A 4 -6.23 10.86 4.75
N ILE A 5 -5.92 12.15 4.73
CA ILE A 5 -5.00 12.76 5.69
C ILE A 5 -5.49 12.52 7.12
N SER A 6 -6.79 12.65 7.35
CA SER A 6 -7.39 12.38 8.66
C SER A 6 -7.19 10.94 9.12
N LEU A 7 -7.22 9.97 8.21
CA LEU A 7 -6.88 8.59 8.54
C LEU A 7 -5.43 8.46 9.01
N TYR A 8 -4.51 9.08 8.31
CA TYR A 8 -3.08 9.03 8.65
C TYR A 8 -2.83 9.62 10.04
N ARG A 9 -3.59 10.65 10.42
CA ARG A 9 -3.47 11.29 11.73
C ARG A 9 -3.79 10.34 12.89
N ASN A 10 -4.51 9.26 12.67
CA ASN A 10 -4.81 8.29 13.71
C ASN A 10 -3.65 7.32 13.99
N TYR A 11 -2.59 7.37 13.19
CA TYR A 11 -1.44 6.48 13.36
C TYR A 11 -0.30 7.22 14.07
N PRO A 12 0.24 6.67 15.17
CA PRO A 12 1.37 7.29 15.88
C PRO A 12 2.57 7.56 14.97
N LYS A 13 2.78 6.71 13.97
CA LYS A 13 3.86 6.85 13.01
C LYS A 13 3.76 8.15 12.19
N TYR A 14 2.54 8.62 11.95
CA TYR A 14 2.28 9.74 11.04
C TYR A 14 1.68 10.97 11.72
N ASN A 15 1.25 10.88 12.99
CA ASN A 15 0.49 11.95 13.62
C ASN A 15 1.29 13.22 13.87
N HIS A 16 2.62 13.14 13.82
CA HIS A 16 3.52 14.29 14.02
C HIS A 16 3.87 14.99 12.71
N LEU A 17 3.47 14.44 11.57
CA LEU A 17 3.77 15.03 10.27
C LEU A 17 2.80 16.15 9.93
N LYS A 18 3.26 17.09 9.12
CA LYS A 18 2.39 18.14 8.56
C LYS A 18 1.46 17.54 7.51
N ASP A 19 0.30 18.16 7.31
CA ASP A 19 -0.62 17.75 6.26
C ASP A 19 0.03 17.77 4.89
N SER A 20 0.90 18.75 4.62
CA SER A 20 1.64 18.82 3.36
C SER A 20 2.58 17.65 3.14
N ASP A 21 3.18 17.11 4.21
CA ASP A 21 4.07 15.96 4.12
C ASP A 21 3.28 14.69 3.80
N ILE A 22 2.15 14.48 4.48
CA ILE A 22 1.28 13.34 4.23
C ILE A 22 0.73 13.42 2.81
N LYS A 23 0.29 14.58 2.39
CA LYS A 23 -0.23 14.82 1.03
C LYS A 23 0.82 14.48 -0.02
N HIS A 24 2.06 14.92 0.17
CA HIS A 24 3.15 14.62 -0.75
C HIS A 24 3.43 13.11 -0.82
N TYR A 25 3.36 12.43 0.31
CA TYR A 25 3.61 11.00 0.40
C TYR A 25 2.60 10.16 -0.36
N ILE A 26 1.30 10.51 -0.30
CA ILE A 26 0.24 9.73 -0.93
C ILE A 26 -0.11 10.19 -2.35
N ARG A 27 0.30 11.40 -2.73
CA ARG A 27 -0.10 12.01 -3.99
C ARG A 27 0.21 11.18 -5.24
N PRO A 28 1.38 10.54 -5.37
CA PRO A 28 1.66 9.76 -6.58
C PRO A 28 0.63 8.67 -6.82
N SER A 29 0.24 7.93 -5.78
CA SER A 29 -0.77 6.87 -5.93
C SER A 29 -2.14 7.43 -6.27
N ILE A 30 -2.48 8.61 -5.76
CA ILE A 30 -3.75 9.27 -6.07
C ILE A 30 -3.79 9.68 -7.55
N LEU A 31 -2.75 10.36 -8.01
CA LEU A 31 -2.67 10.84 -9.40
C LEU A 31 -2.67 9.70 -10.41
N LEU A 32 -2.11 8.56 -10.05
CA LEU A 32 -2.02 7.39 -10.92
C LEU A 32 -3.24 6.47 -10.78
N ASN A 33 -4.18 6.80 -9.91
CA ASN A 33 -5.32 5.95 -9.58
C ASN A 33 -4.89 4.55 -9.10
N GLN A 34 -3.82 4.50 -8.33
CA GLN A 34 -3.26 3.29 -7.74
C GLN A 34 -3.58 3.22 -6.25
N TYR A 35 -4.85 3.38 -5.91
CA TYR A 35 -5.31 3.41 -4.52
C TYR A 35 -6.76 2.95 -4.42
N LYS A 36 -7.16 2.65 -3.19
CA LYS A 36 -8.55 2.35 -2.84
C LYS A 36 -8.89 2.97 -1.50
N LYS A 37 -10.00 3.68 -1.46
CA LYS A 37 -10.63 4.13 -0.20
C LYS A 37 -11.63 3.08 0.25
N HIS A 38 -11.60 2.75 1.53
CA HIS A 38 -12.51 1.76 2.11
C HIS A 38 -13.49 2.45 3.04
N TYR A 39 -14.77 2.16 2.83
CA TYR A 39 -15.86 2.80 3.59
C TYR A 39 -16.64 1.77 4.39
N ASN A 40 -17.13 2.19 5.54
CA ASN A 40 -18.11 1.47 6.36
C ASN A 40 -19.20 2.44 6.75
N ASN A 41 -20.46 2.17 6.33
CA ASN A 41 -21.61 3.04 6.57
C ASN A 41 -21.34 4.50 6.17
N ASN A 42 -20.77 4.69 4.96
CA ASN A 42 -20.43 5.99 4.40
C ASN A 42 -19.30 6.73 5.12
N LYS A 43 -18.64 6.08 6.07
CA LYS A 43 -17.46 6.64 6.74
C LYS A 43 -16.21 6.04 6.17
N LEU A 44 -15.23 6.88 5.83
CA LEU A 44 -13.92 6.41 5.39
C LEU A 44 -13.19 5.77 6.56
N VAL A 45 -12.88 4.48 6.44
CA VAL A 45 -12.22 3.71 7.51
C VAL A 45 -10.87 3.16 7.11
N GLY A 46 -10.52 3.22 5.82
CA GLY A 46 -9.24 2.68 5.37
C GLY A 46 -8.81 3.22 4.03
N PHE A 47 -7.53 3.03 3.75
CA PHE A 47 -6.88 3.45 2.51
C PHE A 47 -5.78 2.45 2.17
N THR A 48 -5.76 2.01 0.93
CA THR A 48 -4.75 1.09 0.40
C THR A 48 -4.16 1.71 -0.87
N ASN A 49 -2.85 1.61 -1.03
CA ASN A 49 -2.22 2.00 -2.29
C ASN A 49 -1.16 1.00 -2.72
N TRP A 50 -0.75 1.08 -3.97
CA TRP A 50 0.18 0.16 -4.59
C TRP A 50 0.99 0.86 -5.67
N ALA A 51 2.07 0.19 -6.09
CA ALA A 51 2.96 0.70 -7.12
C ALA A 51 3.40 -0.41 -8.08
N TYR A 52 3.75 -0.01 -9.28
CA TYR A 52 4.35 -0.87 -10.30
C TYR A 52 5.78 -0.39 -10.51
N LEU A 53 6.75 -1.14 -10.00
CA LEU A 53 8.13 -0.66 -9.93
C LEU A 53 9.03 -1.34 -10.95
N SER A 54 9.98 -0.57 -11.49
CA SER A 54 11.11 -1.12 -12.23
C SER A 54 12.00 -1.95 -11.30
N ASP A 55 12.87 -2.77 -11.88
CA ASP A 55 13.82 -3.55 -11.08
C ASP A 55 14.69 -2.64 -10.22
N LYS A 56 15.13 -1.52 -10.77
CA LYS A 56 15.93 -0.53 -10.04
C LYS A 56 15.13 0.12 -8.90
N ALA A 57 13.90 0.51 -9.16
CA ALA A 57 13.07 1.16 -8.16
C ALA A 57 12.73 0.21 -7.01
N GLN A 58 12.47 -1.08 -7.29
CA GLN A 58 12.22 -2.03 -6.22
C GLN A 58 13.46 -2.33 -5.39
N ASP A 59 14.65 -2.34 -5.98
CA ASP A 59 15.88 -2.48 -5.23
C ASP A 59 16.09 -1.31 -4.28
N ILE A 60 15.80 -0.10 -4.71
CA ILE A 60 15.87 1.09 -3.86
C ILE A 60 14.85 0.98 -2.72
N LEU A 61 13.63 0.56 -3.01
CA LEU A 61 12.62 0.37 -1.98
C LEU A 61 13.05 -0.66 -0.93
N GLN A 62 13.58 -1.80 -1.38
CA GLN A 62 14.03 -2.85 -0.48
C GLN A 62 15.21 -2.41 0.40
N ASN A 63 16.12 -1.62 -0.13
CA ASN A 63 17.33 -1.22 0.59
C ASN A 63 17.16 0.06 1.40
N GLU A 64 16.34 1.00 0.94
CA GLU A 64 16.23 2.33 1.54
C GLU A 64 14.83 2.64 2.07
N GLY A 65 13.82 1.85 1.71
CA GLY A 65 12.46 2.06 2.17
C GLY A 65 11.74 3.23 1.52
N VAL A 66 12.21 3.70 0.37
CA VAL A 66 11.65 4.88 -0.31
C VAL A 66 11.35 4.58 -1.77
N ILE A 67 10.37 5.30 -2.32
CA ILE A 67 10.03 5.32 -3.74
C ILE A 67 10.14 6.76 -4.22
N SER A 68 10.95 7.00 -5.24
CA SER A 68 11.01 8.31 -5.88
C SER A 68 9.66 8.66 -6.48
N TYR A 69 9.31 9.94 -6.45
CA TYR A 69 7.99 10.41 -6.88
C TYR A 69 7.60 9.92 -8.28
N GLN A 70 8.55 9.86 -9.21
CA GLN A 70 8.31 9.45 -10.60
C GLN A 70 8.33 7.93 -10.81
N ASP A 71 8.64 7.14 -9.79
CA ASP A 71 8.86 5.69 -9.95
C ASP A 71 7.64 4.83 -9.61
N TRP A 72 6.54 5.42 -9.18
CA TRP A 72 5.35 4.68 -8.75
C TRP A 72 4.69 3.84 -9.86
N ASN A 73 4.97 4.17 -11.10
CA ASN A 73 4.51 3.38 -12.25
C ASN A 73 5.64 3.25 -13.27
N SER A 74 6.73 2.63 -12.85
CA SER A 74 7.98 2.59 -13.63
C SER A 74 8.30 1.21 -14.20
N GLY A 75 7.54 0.18 -13.88
CA GLY A 75 7.85 -1.16 -14.35
C GLY A 75 6.72 -2.16 -14.07
N ASN A 76 7.11 -3.43 -14.00
CA ASN A 76 6.17 -4.54 -13.90
C ASN A 76 6.17 -5.25 -12.55
N ASN A 77 6.97 -4.79 -11.60
CA ASN A 77 7.00 -5.39 -10.27
C ASN A 77 5.91 -4.78 -9.42
N PHE A 78 4.87 -5.54 -9.11
CA PHE A 78 3.77 -5.06 -8.29
C PHE A 78 4.13 -5.08 -6.82
N TRP A 79 3.94 -3.93 -6.17
CA TRP A 79 4.16 -3.77 -4.74
C TRP A 79 2.92 -3.18 -4.08
N HIS A 80 2.39 -3.89 -3.09
CA HIS A 80 1.45 -3.30 -2.14
C HIS A 80 2.25 -2.39 -1.22
N ILE A 81 1.95 -1.11 -1.20
CA ILE A 81 2.77 -0.14 -0.46
C ILE A 81 2.23 0.05 0.95
N GLU A 82 0.96 0.36 1.08
CA GLU A 82 0.41 0.64 2.40
C GLU A 82 -1.07 0.30 2.50
N THR A 83 -1.47 -0.17 3.68
CA THR A 83 -2.86 -0.20 4.11
C THR A 83 -2.94 0.47 5.45
N ILE A 84 -3.76 1.52 5.53
CA ILE A 84 -4.10 2.21 6.78
C ILE A 84 -5.56 2.00 7.04
N CYS A 85 -5.91 1.61 8.26
CA CYS A 85 -7.31 1.46 8.64
C CYS A 85 -7.50 1.77 10.12
N ILE A 86 -8.68 2.30 10.44
CA ILE A 86 -9.11 2.54 11.83
C ILE A 86 -10.11 1.48 12.29
N SER A 87 -10.71 0.75 11.35
CA SER A 87 -11.62 -0.35 11.62
C SER A 87 -11.76 -1.21 10.38
N ASN A 88 -12.44 -2.35 10.50
CA ASN A 88 -12.75 -3.25 9.37
C ASN A 88 -11.52 -3.83 8.66
N LEU A 89 -10.42 -4.05 9.38
CA LEU A 89 -9.19 -4.59 8.80
C LEU A 89 -9.45 -5.89 8.04
N LYS A 90 -10.26 -6.79 8.60
CA LYS A 90 -10.56 -8.07 7.98
C LYS A 90 -11.24 -7.90 6.63
N ASP A 91 -12.20 -7.00 6.53
CA ASP A 91 -12.92 -6.73 5.27
C ASP A 91 -12.00 -6.09 4.24
N ILE A 92 -11.15 -5.17 4.68
CA ILE A 92 -10.16 -4.51 3.80
C ILE A 92 -9.16 -5.54 3.26
N MET A 93 -8.67 -6.44 4.10
CA MET A 93 -7.75 -7.48 3.66
C MET A 93 -8.42 -8.45 2.70
N SER A 94 -9.69 -8.80 2.94
CA SER A 94 -10.47 -9.65 2.02
C SER A 94 -10.66 -8.97 0.68
N TRP A 95 -10.97 -7.69 0.66
CA TRP A 95 -11.07 -6.92 -0.56
C TRP A 95 -9.75 -6.95 -1.33
N SER A 96 -8.65 -6.72 -0.65
CA SER A 96 -7.32 -6.70 -1.28
C SER A 96 -6.99 -8.03 -1.94
N LYS A 97 -7.22 -9.15 -1.25
CA LYS A 97 -7.03 -10.49 -1.81
C LYS A 97 -7.83 -10.69 -3.09
N ASN A 98 -9.12 -10.41 -3.03
CA ASN A 98 -10.01 -10.63 -4.15
C ASN A 98 -9.67 -9.73 -5.33
N ASN A 99 -9.37 -8.46 -5.06
CA ASN A 99 -9.01 -7.50 -6.09
C ASN A 99 -7.71 -7.86 -6.79
N LEU A 100 -6.69 -8.28 -6.03
CA LEU A 100 -5.41 -8.66 -6.60
C LEU A 100 -5.54 -9.89 -7.50
N THR A 101 -6.25 -10.92 -7.04
CA THR A 101 -6.50 -12.11 -7.85
C THR A 101 -7.29 -11.76 -9.12
N LYS A 102 -8.32 -10.93 -8.99
CA LYS A 102 -9.16 -10.51 -10.11
C LYS A 102 -8.39 -9.67 -11.13
N THR A 103 -7.53 -8.78 -10.65
CA THR A 103 -6.77 -7.87 -11.51
C THR A 103 -5.63 -8.56 -12.23
N PHE A 104 -4.89 -9.42 -11.54
CA PHE A 104 -3.66 -10.02 -12.06
C PHE A 104 -3.80 -11.48 -12.46
N GLY A 105 -4.89 -12.14 -12.07
CA GLY A 105 -5.05 -13.58 -12.26
C GLY A 105 -4.29 -14.39 -11.24
N ILE A 106 -4.35 -15.69 -11.39
CA ILE A 106 -3.69 -16.67 -10.50
C ILE A 106 -2.23 -16.84 -10.93
N GLY A 107 -1.34 -17.01 -9.98
CA GLY A 107 0.08 -17.28 -10.25
C GLY A 107 0.96 -16.05 -10.38
N LYS A 108 0.47 -14.87 -10.01
CA LYS A 108 1.25 -13.63 -10.06
C LYS A 108 1.86 -13.31 -8.71
N ILE A 109 3.05 -12.71 -8.72
CA ILE A 109 3.79 -12.37 -7.50
C ILE A 109 3.39 -10.99 -7.03
N ILE A 110 2.98 -10.90 -5.77
CA ILE A 110 2.66 -9.65 -5.08
C ILE A 110 3.69 -9.47 -3.97
N LYS A 111 4.31 -8.32 -3.91
CA LYS A 111 5.33 -7.99 -2.91
C LYS A 111 4.87 -6.88 -2.00
N TRP A 112 5.35 -6.87 -0.77
CA TRP A 112 5.16 -5.76 0.16
C TRP A 112 6.34 -5.66 1.10
N LEU A 113 6.56 -4.46 1.62
CA LEU A 113 7.64 -4.18 2.54
C LEU A 113 7.14 -4.31 3.98
N ARG A 114 7.91 -5.00 4.80
CA ARG A 114 7.65 -5.07 6.24
C ARG A 114 8.70 -4.25 6.95
N THR A 115 8.26 -3.32 7.77
CA THR A 115 9.16 -2.51 8.58
C THR A 115 9.05 -2.94 10.03
N ASP A 116 10.21 -3.28 10.63
CA ASP A 116 10.33 -3.44 12.08
C ASP A 116 10.76 -2.10 12.64
N ASN A 117 10.05 -1.68 13.63
CA ASN A 117 10.28 -0.56 14.54
C ASN A 117 11.23 0.56 14.16
N GLU A 118 12.19 0.48 13.30
CA GLU A 118 13.03 1.63 13.00
C GLU A 118 13.68 1.60 11.63
N THR A 119 14.38 0.56 11.24
CA THR A 119 15.22 0.66 10.05
C THR A 119 15.45 -0.66 9.31
N ILE A 120 14.87 -1.75 9.76
CA ILE A 120 15.07 -3.03 9.08
C ILE A 120 13.94 -3.26 8.13
N TYR A 121 14.22 -3.15 6.84
CA TYR A 121 13.26 -3.42 5.80
C TYR A 121 13.39 -4.87 5.36
N ARG A 122 12.30 -5.61 5.50
CA ARG A 122 12.19 -6.95 4.92
C ARG A 122 11.09 -6.90 3.88
N HIS A 123 11.32 -7.51 2.74
CA HIS A 123 10.21 -7.70 1.83
C HIS A 123 9.59 -9.09 2.03
N SER A 124 8.29 -9.16 1.82
CA SER A 124 7.55 -10.39 1.76
C SER A 124 6.88 -10.48 0.40
N GLN A 125 6.60 -11.68 -0.05
CA GLN A 125 5.88 -11.86 -1.30
C GLN A 125 4.92 -13.04 -1.21
N ILE A 126 3.91 -13.03 -2.06
CA ILE A 126 2.94 -14.10 -2.17
C ILE A 126 2.56 -14.25 -3.64
N THR A 127 2.23 -15.47 -4.01
CA THR A 127 1.70 -15.74 -5.35
C THR A 127 0.17 -15.73 -5.28
N THR A 128 -0.48 -15.08 -6.22
CA THR A 128 -1.96 -15.03 -6.26
C THR A 128 -2.53 -16.43 -6.45
N LYS A 129 -3.56 -16.75 -5.67
CA LYS A 129 -4.22 -18.04 -5.65
C LYS A 129 -5.73 -17.86 -5.71
N GLY A 130 -6.43 -18.90 -6.12
CA GLY A 130 -7.89 -18.91 -6.05
C GLY A 130 -8.41 -18.85 -4.62
N ASN A 131 -7.72 -19.49 -3.68
CA ASN A 131 -7.97 -19.38 -2.24
C ASN A 131 -6.79 -18.71 -1.57
N TRP A 132 -6.99 -17.47 -1.14
CA TRP A 132 -5.96 -16.74 -0.46
C TRP A 132 -5.94 -17.05 1.03
N LEU A 133 -4.75 -17.31 1.51
CA LEU A 133 -4.42 -17.15 2.92
C LEU A 133 -3.32 -16.10 2.99
N TRP A 134 -3.57 -15.04 3.71
CA TRP A 134 -2.51 -14.08 4.00
C TRP A 134 -1.55 -14.74 4.97
N VAL A 135 -0.45 -15.21 4.44
CA VAL A 135 0.65 -15.70 5.26
C VAL A 135 1.59 -14.53 5.43
N GLN A 136 1.73 -14.14 6.66
CA GLN A 136 2.68 -13.09 6.98
C GLN A 136 4.05 -13.66 7.24
#